data_dc4759498bf49e5db0e0e155dc01d8fb
#
_entry.id   dc4759498bf49e5db0e0e155dc01d8fb
#
_cell.length_a   1.000
_cell.length_b   1.000
_cell.length_c   1.000
_cell.angle_alpha   90.00
_cell.angle_beta   90.00
_cell.angle_gamma   90.00
#
_symmetry.space_group_name_H-M   'P 1'
#
loop_
_entity.id
_entity.type
_entity.pdbx_description
1 polymer ?
#
loop_
_entity_poly.entity_id
_entity_poly.type
_entity_poly.pdbx_seq_one_letter_code
_entity_poly.pdbx_strand_id
1 'polypeptide(L)'
;MIKSTTLFKVGTSLAAIVSAIAFTSAPTLAADKPAIEVITHAGAGGGTDVNSRMMMLRSRRELKQDMVVVNKRGGGGAASMNYFMTRPADGNSILTFTVGHAITMAMGKTNLKVEDMAPIARGTNDPQILMVNCKTSPYKTPEAFVEGMKKGDKISYGGTHTGTIDHITAFLFAKRLGQPMPKYIPFKGGGELATQVVAGAVDVGILNLSEAGGPIDAGDLCPLVILGDNPMAPIPKAKTAKSMGIDLVLSTTRGFVTHAGVDKARVDELEKGLAKAMKHSMYQAYLANSGLDNTSPQASGPWGEQIKFMVKEFGPALKEMGLIK
;
A
#
# COMPACT_ATOMS: atom_id res chain seq x y z
N MET A 1 45.22 99.48 15.14
CA MET A 1 46.20 98.92 14.28
C MET A 1 45.54 97.82 13.46
N ILE A 2 45.15 98.10 12.20
CA ILE A 2 45.72 97.69 10.94
C ILE A 2 45.94 96.18 10.83
N LYS A 3 45.24 95.46 9.97
CA LYS A 3 45.38 95.23 8.52
C LYS A 3 44.26 94.32 8.02
N SER A 4 43.48 94.65 7.13
CA SER A 4 43.42 94.30 5.68
C SER A 4 43.76 92.84 5.35
N THR A 5 42.79 92.11 4.83
CA THR A 5 43.10 91.01 3.95
C THR A 5 41.96 90.63 2.99
N THR A 6 42.28 90.53 1.85
CA THR A 6 41.86 90.20 0.53
C THR A 6 40.89 88.99 0.41
N LEU A 7 39.80 89.21 -0.39
CA LEU A 7 38.94 88.15 -0.92
C LEU A 7 39.63 87.35 -2.03
N PHE A 8 39.57 86.01 -1.90
CA PHE A 8 39.82 85.12 -3.03
C PHE A 8 38.54 84.32 -3.33
N LYS A 9 37.96 84.54 -4.51
CA LYS A 9 36.87 83.74 -5.06
C LYS A 9 37.48 82.48 -5.66
N VAL A 10 37.06 81.27 -5.15
CA VAL A 10 37.36 80.03 -5.81
C VAL A 10 36.01 79.39 -6.23
N GLY A 11 35.88 79.26 -7.53
CA GLY A 11 34.67 78.62 -8.12
C GLY A 11 34.68 77.16 -7.91
N THR A 12 33.57 76.62 -7.34
CA THR A 12 33.36 75.22 -7.20
C THR A 12 32.57 74.62 -8.35
N SER A 13 33.25 73.87 -9.21
CA SER A 13 32.59 73.02 -10.20
C SER A 13 32.02 71.76 -9.50
N LEU A 14 30.70 71.67 -9.55
CA LEU A 14 29.97 70.50 -8.96
C LEU A 14 30.00 69.38 -10.03
N ALA A 15 30.91 68.40 -9.90
CA ALA A 15 30.88 67.17 -10.68
C ALA A 15 29.89 66.21 -10.06
N ALA A 16 28.74 65.99 -10.71
CA ALA A 16 27.77 64.98 -10.28
C ALA A 16 28.29 63.58 -10.63
N ILE A 17 28.72 62.84 -9.62
CA ILE A 17 29.03 61.40 -9.72
C ILE A 17 27.72 60.64 -9.62
N VAL A 18 27.18 60.19 -10.77
CA VAL A 18 26.07 59.23 -10.83
C VAL A 18 26.63 57.85 -10.53
N SER A 19 26.53 57.40 -9.25
CA SER A 19 26.82 56.02 -8.87
C SER A 19 25.71 55.11 -9.41
N ALA A 20 25.99 54.37 -10.47
CA ALA A 20 25.14 53.28 -10.92
C ALA A 20 25.20 52.16 -9.87
N ILE A 21 24.17 52.06 -9.04
CA ILE A 21 23.97 50.90 -8.16
C ILE A 21 23.54 49.73 -9.05
N ALA A 22 24.50 48.86 -9.39
CA ALA A 22 24.21 47.58 -9.99
C ALA A 22 23.48 46.74 -8.95
N PHE A 23 22.17 46.56 -9.09
CA PHE A 23 21.42 45.55 -8.37
C PHE A 23 21.95 44.18 -8.87
N THR A 24 22.94 43.63 -8.19
CA THR A 24 23.24 42.22 -8.30
C THR A 24 22.06 41.48 -7.70
N SER A 25 21.18 40.93 -8.55
CA SER A 25 20.18 39.93 -8.12
C SER A 25 20.95 38.80 -7.42
N ALA A 26 20.89 38.78 -6.10
CA ALA A 26 21.35 37.64 -5.34
C ALA A 26 20.61 36.39 -5.90
N PRO A 27 21.33 35.27 -6.09
CA PRO A 27 20.65 34.04 -6.48
C PRO A 27 19.57 33.78 -5.42
N THR A 28 18.31 33.80 -5.80
CA THR A 28 17.22 33.31 -5.01
C THR A 28 17.58 31.87 -4.70
N LEU A 29 17.96 31.56 -3.46
CA LEU A 29 18.01 30.19 -2.96
C LEU A 29 16.67 29.58 -3.33
N ALA A 30 16.68 28.59 -4.23
CA ALA A 30 15.47 27.86 -4.58
C ALA A 30 14.87 27.40 -3.25
N ALA A 31 13.69 27.92 -2.94
CA ALA A 31 12.98 27.52 -1.72
C ALA A 31 12.90 25.99 -1.73
N ASP A 32 13.43 25.35 -0.69
CA ASP A 32 13.38 23.90 -0.58
C ASP A 32 11.92 23.48 -0.77
N LYS A 33 11.67 22.58 -1.72
CA LYS A 33 10.32 22.03 -1.94
C LYS A 33 9.80 21.51 -0.62
N PRO A 34 8.55 21.80 -0.21
CA PRO A 34 7.99 21.24 1.02
C PRO A 34 8.10 19.72 1.01
N ALA A 35 8.35 19.12 2.17
CA ALA A 35 8.45 17.66 2.26
C ALA A 35 7.13 16.99 1.87
N ILE A 36 7.21 15.89 1.15
CA ILE A 36 6.04 15.06 0.82
C ILE A 36 5.59 14.30 2.07
N GLU A 37 4.35 14.48 2.48
CA GLU A 37 3.71 13.66 3.50
C GLU A 37 3.31 12.30 2.92
N VAL A 38 3.87 11.21 3.44
CA VAL A 38 3.45 9.83 3.13
C VAL A 38 2.54 9.36 4.24
N ILE A 39 1.24 9.48 4.00
CA ILE A 39 0.18 9.24 4.97
C ILE A 39 -0.12 7.75 5.03
N THR A 40 -0.11 7.14 6.21
CA THR A 40 -0.44 5.73 6.42
C THR A 40 -1.40 5.54 7.59
N HIS A 41 -2.26 4.52 7.49
CA HIS A 41 -3.15 4.11 8.58
C HIS A 41 -2.47 3.21 9.61
N ALA A 42 -1.30 2.68 9.31
CA ALA A 42 -0.58 1.78 10.19
C ALA A 42 0.11 2.54 11.35
N GLY A 43 0.31 1.86 12.46
CA GLY A 43 1.27 2.32 13.47
C GLY A 43 2.71 2.18 12.98
N ALA A 44 3.63 2.90 13.60
CA ALA A 44 5.05 2.79 13.32
C ALA A 44 5.52 1.32 13.46
N GLY A 45 6.27 0.84 12.48
CA GLY A 45 6.73 -0.55 12.41
C GLY A 45 5.71 -1.57 11.87
N GLY A 46 4.46 -1.16 11.67
CA GLY A 46 3.47 -2.03 11.00
C GLY A 46 3.76 -2.20 9.51
N GLY A 47 3.30 -3.30 8.89
CA GLY A 47 3.67 -3.66 7.51
C GLY A 47 3.44 -2.55 6.49
N THR A 48 2.36 -1.75 6.61
CA THR A 48 2.11 -0.62 5.72
C THR A 48 3.07 0.56 5.98
N ASP A 49 3.42 0.82 7.25
CA ASP A 49 4.41 1.83 7.62
C ASP A 49 5.81 1.45 7.09
N VAL A 50 6.20 0.18 7.27
CA VAL A 50 7.47 -0.35 6.73
C VAL A 50 7.50 -0.23 5.21
N ASN A 51 6.43 -0.62 4.50
CA ASN A 51 6.33 -0.45 3.04
C ASN A 51 6.52 1.01 2.62
N SER A 52 5.87 1.95 3.31
CA SER A 52 6.00 3.39 3.05
C SER A 52 7.46 3.85 3.23
N ARG A 53 8.12 3.45 4.32
CA ARG A 53 9.51 3.81 4.60
C ARG A 53 10.49 3.21 3.61
N MET A 54 10.30 1.95 3.22
CA MET A 54 11.15 1.28 2.22
C MET A 54 11.05 1.97 0.86
N MET A 55 9.85 2.36 0.42
CA MET A 55 9.66 3.17 -0.79
C MET A 55 10.38 4.51 -0.67
N MET A 56 10.23 5.22 0.46
CA MET A 56 10.81 6.54 0.67
C MET A 56 12.34 6.56 0.62
N LEU A 57 13.02 5.49 1.05
CA LEU A 57 14.50 5.48 1.16
C LEU A 57 15.20 5.92 -0.12
N ARG A 58 14.64 5.61 -1.28
CA ARG A 58 15.21 5.99 -2.58
C ARG A 58 14.39 7.06 -3.29
N SER A 59 13.06 7.10 -3.10
CA SER A 59 12.19 8.10 -3.75
C SER A 59 12.61 9.53 -3.44
N ARG A 60 13.05 9.82 -2.21
CA ARG A 60 13.59 11.14 -1.84
C ARG A 60 14.72 11.60 -2.77
N ARG A 61 15.64 10.70 -3.11
CA ARG A 61 16.78 11.00 -4.00
C ARG A 61 16.32 11.16 -5.45
N GLU A 62 15.42 10.29 -5.90
CA GLU A 62 14.90 10.33 -7.27
C GLU A 62 14.07 11.60 -7.54
N LEU A 63 13.27 12.02 -6.56
CA LEU A 63 12.43 13.22 -6.62
C LEU A 63 13.17 14.50 -6.20
N LYS A 64 14.39 14.38 -5.65
CA LYS A 64 15.13 15.50 -5.05
C LYS A 64 14.25 16.31 -4.10
N GLN A 65 13.48 15.63 -3.28
CA GLN A 65 12.51 16.21 -2.36
C GLN A 65 12.40 15.34 -1.10
N ASP A 66 12.35 15.96 0.07
CA ASP A 66 12.19 15.24 1.33
C ASP A 66 10.80 14.60 1.44
N MET A 67 10.72 13.53 2.23
CA MET A 67 9.49 12.80 2.50
C MET A 67 9.41 12.44 3.99
N VAL A 68 8.23 12.53 4.57
CA VAL A 68 7.97 12.18 5.97
C VAL A 68 6.78 11.23 6.07
N VAL A 69 6.86 10.22 6.93
CA VAL A 69 5.71 9.34 7.18
C VAL A 69 4.81 9.98 8.24
N VAL A 70 3.52 10.04 7.93
CA VAL A 70 2.48 10.56 8.83
C VAL A 70 1.51 9.42 9.18
N ASN A 71 1.62 8.88 10.39
CA ASN A 71 0.79 7.79 10.86
C ASN A 71 -0.56 8.32 11.40
N LYS A 72 -1.68 8.00 10.73
CA LYS A 72 -3.05 8.38 11.09
C LYS A 72 -3.90 7.13 11.30
N ARG A 73 -3.84 6.58 12.52
CA ARG A 73 -4.52 5.33 12.88
C ARG A 73 -6.00 5.58 13.22
N GLY A 74 -6.84 4.58 12.92
CA GLY A 74 -8.24 4.52 13.36
C GLY A 74 -9.23 4.19 12.24
N GLY A 75 -10.35 3.61 12.61
CA GLY A 75 -11.49 3.33 11.75
C GLY A 75 -11.21 2.46 10.52
N GLY A 76 -10.26 1.50 10.61
CA GLY A 76 -9.89 0.67 9.44
C GLY A 76 -9.23 1.47 8.31
N GLY A 77 -8.63 2.61 8.63
CA GLY A 77 -8.01 3.52 7.65
C GLY A 77 -8.82 4.79 7.38
N ALA A 78 -10.04 4.91 7.92
CA ALA A 78 -10.86 6.12 7.74
C ALA A 78 -10.14 7.40 8.21
N ALA A 79 -9.41 7.32 9.34
CA ALA A 79 -8.67 8.47 9.87
C ALA A 79 -7.57 8.97 8.91
N SER A 80 -6.84 8.06 8.24
CA SER A 80 -5.82 8.43 7.27
C SER A 80 -6.44 8.98 5.97
N MET A 81 -7.55 8.43 5.51
CA MET A 81 -8.29 8.93 4.36
C MET A 81 -8.89 10.33 4.63
N ASN A 82 -9.48 10.53 5.80
CA ASN A 82 -10.02 11.84 6.18
C ASN A 82 -8.91 12.89 6.30
N TYR A 83 -7.76 12.53 6.88
CA TYR A 83 -6.61 13.43 6.93
C TYR A 83 -6.09 13.75 5.53
N PHE A 84 -5.96 12.75 4.65
CA PHE A 84 -5.57 12.94 3.26
C PHE A 84 -6.48 13.95 2.56
N MET A 85 -7.81 13.82 2.66
CA MET A 85 -8.77 14.74 2.05
C MET A 85 -8.62 16.20 2.52
N THR A 86 -8.00 16.46 3.68
CA THR A 86 -7.73 17.84 4.13
C THR A 86 -6.46 18.44 3.54
N ARG A 87 -5.66 17.68 2.81
CA ARG A 87 -4.40 18.17 2.23
C ARG A 87 -4.63 18.85 0.89
N PRO A 88 -3.79 19.83 0.51
CA PRO A 88 -3.85 20.44 -0.81
C PRO A 88 -3.59 19.43 -1.94
N ALA A 89 -4.21 19.65 -3.09
CA ALA A 89 -3.95 18.87 -4.31
C ALA A 89 -2.72 19.42 -5.07
N ASP A 90 -1.58 19.50 -4.39
CA ASP A 90 -0.32 20.08 -4.90
C ASP A 90 0.77 19.01 -5.16
N GLY A 91 0.45 17.73 -4.94
CA GLY A 91 1.38 16.61 -5.10
C GLY A 91 2.40 16.46 -3.98
N ASN A 92 2.19 17.13 -2.82
CA ASN A 92 3.02 16.96 -1.62
C ASN A 92 2.36 16.06 -0.57
N SER A 93 1.27 15.38 -0.93
CA SER A 93 0.59 14.41 -0.08
C SER A 93 0.36 13.10 -0.84
N ILE A 94 0.85 12.00 -0.30
CA ILE A 94 0.69 10.65 -0.82
C ILE A 94 0.01 9.81 0.25
N LEU A 95 -1.13 9.20 -0.08
CA LEU A 95 -1.75 8.20 0.77
C LEU A 95 -1.22 6.81 0.40
N THR A 96 -0.67 6.08 1.36
CA THR A 96 -0.42 4.65 1.19
C THR A 96 -1.75 3.92 1.27
N PHE A 97 -2.36 3.75 0.11
CA PHE A 97 -3.65 3.08 -0.05
C PHE A 97 -3.50 1.56 0.02
N THR A 98 -4.41 0.89 0.71
CA THR A 98 -4.36 -0.56 0.93
C THR A 98 -5.71 -1.20 0.68
N VAL A 99 -5.73 -2.52 0.60
CA VAL A 99 -6.97 -3.31 0.59
C VAL A 99 -7.92 -2.95 1.75
N GLY A 100 -7.37 -2.63 2.94
CA GLY A 100 -8.16 -2.18 4.08
C GLY A 100 -8.89 -0.86 3.83
N HIS A 101 -8.28 0.07 3.09
CA HIS A 101 -8.95 1.31 2.67
C HIS A 101 -10.10 1.02 1.70
N ALA A 102 -9.89 0.13 0.71
CA ALA A 102 -10.95 -0.26 -0.22
C ALA A 102 -12.14 -0.89 0.52
N ILE A 103 -11.89 -1.75 1.51
CA ILE A 103 -12.94 -2.33 2.36
C ILE A 103 -13.67 -1.23 3.16
N THR A 104 -12.93 -0.30 3.76
CA THR A 104 -13.49 0.82 4.54
C THR A 104 -14.36 1.74 3.67
N MET A 105 -13.94 1.99 2.41
CA MET A 105 -14.74 2.70 1.41
C MET A 105 -16.02 1.92 1.06
N ALA A 106 -15.90 0.63 0.79
CA ALA A 106 -17.03 -0.26 0.49
C ALA A 106 -18.04 -0.34 1.65
N MET A 107 -17.57 -0.19 2.89
CA MET A 107 -18.40 -0.09 4.10
C MET A 107 -19.08 1.29 4.29
N GLY A 108 -18.80 2.28 3.43
CA GLY A 108 -19.32 3.64 3.57
C GLY A 108 -18.79 4.40 4.79
N LYS A 109 -17.62 4.01 5.30
CA LYS A 109 -17.02 4.63 6.52
C LYS A 109 -16.11 5.82 6.23
N THR A 110 -16.07 6.29 4.99
CA THR A 110 -15.31 7.47 4.53
C THR A 110 -16.06 8.15 3.40
N ASN A 111 -15.81 9.44 3.21
CA ASN A 111 -16.31 10.21 2.07
C ASN A 111 -15.33 10.19 0.88
N LEU A 112 -14.11 9.66 1.04
CA LEU A 112 -13.15 9.52 -0.05
C LEU A 112 -13.71 8.55 -1.11
N LYS A 113 -13.68 8.99 -2.36
CA LYS A 113 -14.10 8.19 -3.52
C LYS A 113 -12.91 7.83 -4.39
N VAL A 114 -13.09 6.86 -5.27
CA VAL A 114 -12.04 6.44 -6.22
C VAL A 114 -11.66 7.62 -7.14
N GLU A 115 -12.64 8.43 -7.52
CA GLU A 115 -12.48 9.58 -8.41
C GLU A 115 -11.69 10.72 -7.76
N ASP A 116 -11.57 10.75 -6.45
CA ASP A 116 -10.80 11.77 -5.71
C ASP A 116 -9.30 11.45 -5.68
N MET A 117 -8.89 10.29 -6.22
CA MET A 117 -7.52 9.79 -6.16
C MET A 117 -6.90 9.64 -7.55
N ALA A 118 -5.64 10.07 -7.68
CA ALA A 118 -4.75 9.73 -8.79
C ALA A 118 -3.78 8.61 -8.34
N PRO A 119 -3.88 7.39 -8.89
CA PRO A 119 -2.94 6.31 -8.62
C PRO A 119 -1.53 6.69 -9.05
N ILE A 120 -0.52 6.36 -8.23
CA ILE A 120 0.89 6.59 -8.54
C ILE A 120 1.58 5.26 -8.85
N ALA A 121 1.55 4.33 -7.92
CA ALA A 121 2.17 3.01 -8.09
C ALA A 121 1.68 2.03 -7.02
N ARG A 122 1.62 0.75 -7.34
CA ARG A 122 1.52 -0.31 -6.33
C ARG A 122 2.92 -0.66 -5.83
N GLY A 123 3.07 -0.81 -4.52
CA GLY A 123 4.34 -1.22 -3.89
C GLY A 123 4.40 -2.72 -3.64
N THR A 124 3.37 -3.28 -3.01
CA THR A 124 3.29 -4.71 -2.71
C THR A 124 1.95 -5.31 -3.12
N ASN A 125 2.00 -6.55 -3.55
CA ASN A 125 0.82 -7.38 -3.83
C ASN A 125 1.08 -8.76 -3.25
N ASP A 126 0.61 -8.97 -2.03
CA ASP A 126 0.88 -10.15 -1.22
C ASP A 126 -0.35 -11.08 -1.26
N PRO A 127 -0.32 -12.16 -2.06
CA PRO A 127 -1.49 -13.00 -2.27
C PRO A 127 -1.99 -13.63 -0.98
N GLN A 128 -3.30 -13.77 -0.86
CA GLN A 128 -3.89 -14.65 0.15
C GLN A 128 -3.62 -16.11 -0.23
N ILE A 129 -3.24 -16.92 0.76
CA ILE A 129 -2.92 -18.32 0.57
C ILE A 129 -3.77 -19.15 1.53
N LEU A 130 -4.45 -20.16 1.00
CA LEU A 130 -5.16 -21.13 1.80
C LEU A 130 -4.19 -22.22 2.23
N MET A 131 -4.00 -22.35 3.55
CA MET A 131 -3.04 -23.27 4.17
C MET A 131 -3.73 -24.21 5.15
N VAL A 132 -3.24 -25.42 5.25
CA VAL A 132 -3.76 -26.44 6.14
C VAL A 132 -2.65 -27.05 7.00
N ASN A 133 -3.02 -27.74 8.08
CA ASN A 133 -2.06 -28.54 8.84
C ASN A 133 -1.56 -29.71 7.98
N CYS A 134 -0.24 -29.80 7.73
CA CYS A 134 0.35 -30.85 6.88
C CYS A 134 0.12 -32.26 7.44
N LYS A 135 0.05 -32.42 8.77
CA LYS A 135 0.01 -33.72 9.44
C LYS A 135 -1.42 -34.26 9.55
N THR A 136 -2.34 -33.39 9.98
CA THR A 136 -3.70 -33.82 10.37
C THR A 136 -4.77 -33.52 9.31
N SER A 137 -4.55 -32.57 8.39
CA SER A 137 -5.53 -32.26 7.35
C SER A 137 -5.78 -33.47 6.44
N PRO A 138 -7.03 -33.76 6.07
CA PRO A 138 -7.36 -34.77 5.05
C PRO A 138 -6.92 -34.34 3.66
N TYR A 139 -6.69 -33.04 3.43
CA TYR A 139 -6.29 -32.47 2.14
C TYR A 139 -4.78 -32.41 2.02
N LYS A 140 -4.19 -33.24 1.16
CA LYS A 140 -2.74 -33.31 0.95
C LYS A 140 -2.30 -32.59 -0.35
N THR A 141 -3.26 -32.23 -1.19
CA THR A 141 -3.00 -31.52 -2.48
C THR A 141 -4.02 -30.43 -2.71
N PRO A 142 -3.69 -29.40 -3.52
CA PRO A 142 -4.63 -28.35 -3.91
C PRO A 142 -5.92 -28.92 -4.54
N GLU A 143 -5.79 -29.95 -5.39
CA GLU A 143 -6.91 -30.58 -6.09
C GLU A 143 -7.87 -31.28 -5.11
N ALA A 144 -7.32 -32.08 -4.20
CA ALA A 144 -8.12 -32.79 -3.19
C ALA A 144 -8.89 -31.77 -2.29
N PHE A 145 -8.26 -30.65 -1.95
CA PHE A 145 -8.90 -29.59 -1.20
C PHE A 145 -10.07 -28.95 -1.98
N VAL A 146 -9.82 -28.54 -3.23
CA VAL A 146 -10.86 -27.92 -4.07
C VAL A 146 -11.99 -28.89 -4.35
N GLU A 147 -11.70 -30.17 -4.54
CA GLU A 147 -12.71 -31.20 -4.77
C GLU A 147 -13.57 -31.43 -3.50
N GLY A 148 -12.95 -31.52 -2.33
CA GLY A 148 -13.67 -31.58 -1.06
C GLY A 148 -14.59 -30.39 -0.85
N MET A 149 -14.11 -29.20 -1.13
CA MET A 149 -14.93 -27.99 -1.09
C MET A 149 -16.12 -28.04 -2.03
N LYS A 150 -15.92 -28.50 -3.30
CA LYS A 150 -17.02 -28.66 -4.27
C LYS A 150 -18.06 -29.70 -3.82
N LYS A 151 -17.65 -30.71 -3.08
CA LYS A 151 -18.55 -31.72 -2.49
C LYS A 151 -19.30 -31.23 -1.27
N GLY A 152 -18.98 -30.04 -0.76
CA GLY A 152 -19.64 -29.43 0.41
C GLY A 152 -19.08 -29.89 1.74
N ASP A 153 -17.81 -30.25 1.79
CA ASP A 153 -17.13 -30.58 3.06
C ASP A 153 -17.25 -29.41 4.04
N LYS A 154 -17.64 -29.70 5.27
CA LYS A 154 -17.81 -28.70 6.33
C LYS A 154 -16.45 -28.32 6.90
N ILE A 155 -15.88 -27.25 6.36
CA ILE A 155 -14.55 -26.74 6.69
C ILE A 155 -14.69 -25.39 7.41
N SER A 156 -13.93 -25.22 8.48
CA SER A 156 -13.77 -23.92 9.15
C SER A 156 -12.57 -23.17 8.59
N TYR A 157 -12.78 -21.88 8.31
CA TYR A 157 -11.73 -20.95 7.87
C TYR A 157 -11.32 -20.03 8.99
N GLY A 158 -10.02 -19.92 9.23
CA GLY A 158 -9.44 -18.90 10.10
C GLY A 158 -8.86 -17.74 9.27
N GLY A 159 -8.96 -16.54 9.81
CA GLY A 159 -8.32 -15.34 9.27
C GLY A 159 -8.26 -14.25 10.34
N THR A 160 -7.77 -13.08 9.98
CA THR A 160 -7.80 -11.92 10.87
C THR A 160 -9.22 -11.37 10.96
N HIS A 161 -9.54 -10.59 11.90
CA HIS A 161 -10.81 -9.93 12.21
C HIS A 161 -11.95 -10.07 11.18
N THR A 162 -13.19 -10.00 11.63
CA THR A 162 -14.38 -9.99 10.75
C THR A 162 -14.39 -8.77 9.83
N GLY A 163 -14.72 -8.97 8.54
CA GLY A 163 -14.80 -7.91 7.53
C GLY A 163 -13.45 -7.50 6.93
N THR A 164 -12.40 -8.26 7.20
CA THR A 164 -11.09 -8.07 6.54
C THR A 164 -11.01 -8.80 5.20
N ILE A 165 -9.87 -8.64 4.52
CA ILE A 165 -9.60 -9.36 3.27
C ILE A 165 -9.68 -10.86 3.44
N ASP A 166 -9.24 -11.42 4.59
CA ASP A 166 -9.29 -12.85 4.86
C ASP A 166 -10.73 -13.35 4.93
N HIS A 167 -11.62 -12.60 5.62
CA HIS A 167 -13.03 -12.96 5.70
C HIS A 167 -13.71 -12.90 4.33
N ILE A 168 -13.43 -11.86 3.55
CA ILE A 168 -13.88 -11.75 2.15
C ILE A 168 -13.32 -12.88 1.30
N THR A 169 -12.07 -13.28 1.54
CA THR A 169 -11.43 -14.42 0.84
C THR A 169 -12.17 -15.72 1.11
N ALA A 170 -12.45 -16.05 2.37
CA ALA A 170 -13.21 -17.24 2.73
C ALA A 170 -14.57 -17.28 1.99
N PHE A 171 -15.28 -16.16 2.05
CA PHE A 171 -16.60 -16.04 1.41
C PHE A 171 -16.52 -16.17 -0.11
N LEU A 172 -15.68 -15.38 -0.78
CA LEU A 172 -15.59 -15.39 -2.24
C LEU A 172 -15.04 -16.70 -2.79
N PHE A 173 -14.09 -17.34 -2.10
CA PHE A 173 -13.59 -18.64 -2.50
C PHE A 173 -14.69 -19.70 -2.44
N ALA A 174 -15.43 -19.79 -1.34
CA ALA A 174 -16.56 -20.70 -1.23
C ALA A 174 -17.62 -20.41 -2.30
N LYS A 175 -17.97 -19.15 -2.50
CA LYS A 175 -18.95 -18.72 -3.52
C LYS A 175 -18.53 -19.11 -4.94
N ARG A 176 -17.24 -18.98 -5.31
CA ARG A 176 -16.73 -19.41 -6.63
C ARG A 176 -16.82 -20.93 -6.83
N LEU A 177 -16.91 -21.70 -5.74
CA LEU A 177 -17.10 -23.15 -5.77
C LEU A 177 -18.58 -23.55 -5.64
N GLY A 178 -19.51 -22.60 -5.64
CA GLY A 178 -20.95 -22.85 -5.49
C GLY A 178 -21.36 -23.26 -4.06
N GLN A 179 -20.51 -22.96 -3.07
CA GLN A 179 -20.75 -23.32 -1.66
C GLN A 179 -21.32 -22.13 -0.87
N PRO A 180 -22.08 -22.39 0.20
CA PRO A 180 -22.59 -21.36 1.10
C PRO A 180 -21.45 -20.68 1.88
N MET A 181 -21.81 -19.61 2.60
CA MET A 181 -20.87 -18.93 3.52
C MET A 181 -20.25 -19.93 4.50
N PRO A 182 -18.91 -20.06 4.52
CA PRO A 182 -18.25 -21.00 5.41
C PRO A 182 -18.23 -20.50 6.86
N LYS A 183 -18.00 -21.43 7.80
CA LYS A 183 -17.72 -21.06 9.18
C LYS A 183 -16.39 -20.30 9.23
N TYR A 184 -16.42 -19.03 9.63
CA TYR A 184 -15.22 -18.19 9.77
C TYR A 184 -14.91 -17.94 11.25
N ILE A 185 -13.64 -18.09 11.62
CA ILE A 185 -13.13 -17.90 13.00
C ILE A 185 -12.08 -16.79 12.95
N PRO A 186 -12.33 -15.61 13.57
CA PRO A 186 -11.41 -14.50 13.56
C PRO A 186 -10.32 -14.64 14.64
N PHE A 187 -9.08 -14.29 14.27
CA PHE A 187 -7.90 -14.20 15.13
C PHE A 187 -7.33 -12.76 15.13
N LYS A 188 -6.41 -12.48 16.05
CA LYS A 188 -5.83 -11.12 16.19
C LYS A 188 -4.78 -10.78 15.12
N GLY A 189 -4.20 -11.79 14.47
CA GLY A 189 -3.18 -11.63 13.44
C GLY A 189 -2.73 -12.96 12.84
N GLY A 190 -2.00 -12.88 11.71
CA GLY A 190 -1.58 -14.06 10.94
C GLY A 190 -0.67 -15.01 11.72
N GLY A 191 0.23 -14.51 12.57
CA GLY A 191 1.10 -15.38 13.38
C GLY A 191 0.33 -16.20 14.40
N GLU A 192 -0.70 -15.63 15.06
CA GLU A 192 -1.61 -16.38 15.93
C GLU A 192 -2.39 -17.40 15.11
N LEU A 193 -2.96 -16.99 13.97
CA LEU A 193 -3.69 -17.87 13.08
C LEU A 193 -2.85 -19.07 12.64
N ALA A 194 -1.59 -18.84 12.19
CA ALA A 194 -0.69 -19.92 11.79
C ALA A 194 -0.53 -20.97 12.90
N THR A 195 -0.32 -20.52 14.13
CA THR A 195 -0.23 -21.40 15.31
C THR A 195 -1.52 -22.17 15.54
N GLN A 196 -2.69 -21.54 15.37
CA GLN A 196 -3.98 -22.18 15.58
C GLN A 196 -4.34 -23.19 14.48
N VAL A 197 -3.91 -23.00 13.24
CA VAL A 197 -4.03 -24.00 12.18
C VAL A 197 -3.16 -25.22 12.50
N VAL A 198 -1.92 -25.00 12.96
CA VAL A 198 -1.04 -26.10 13.41
C VAL A 198 -1.64 -26.85 14.60
N ALA A 199 -2.29 -26.16 15.51
CA ALA A 199 -2.99 -26.77 16.65
C ALA A 199 -4.32 -27.48 16.28
N GLY A 200 -4.81 -27.33 15.05
CA GLY A 200 -6.08 -27.92 14.60
C GLY A 200 -7.32 -27.19 15.11
N ALA A 201 -7.20 -25.94 15.60
CA ALA A 201 -8.33 -25.15 16.06
C ALA A 201 -9.22 -24.66 14.90
N VAL A 202 -8.68 -24.61 13.69
CA VAL A 202 -9.38 -24.36 12.45
C VAL A 202 -8.78 -25.24 11.34
N ASP A 203 -9.59 -25.59 10.34
CA ASP A 203 -9.17 -26.52 9.28
C ASP A 203 -8.28 -25.83 8.23
N VAL A 204 -8.58 -24.58 7.91
CA VAL A 204 -7.88 -23.79 6.88
C VAL A 204 -7.53 -22.40 7.42
N GLY A 205 -6.28 -22.00 7.30
CA GLY A 205 -5.82 -20.65 7.54
C GLY A 205 -5.73 -19.85 6.24
N ILE A 206 -6.22 -18.61 6.26
CA ILE A 206 -6.01 -17.63 5.19
C ILE A 206 -4.89 -16.72 5.63
N LEU A 207 -3.72 -16.88 5.01
CA LEU A 207 -2.47 -16.29 5.46
C LEU A 207 -1.70 -15.70 4.27
N ASN A 208 -0.85 -14.72 4.55
CA ASN A 208 0.23 -14.34 3.65
C ASN A 208 1.49 -15.18 3.94
N LEU A 209 2.38 -15.32 2.97
CA LEU A 209 3.58 -16.17 3.11
C LEU A 209 4.46 -15.71 4.28
N SER A 210 4.63 -14.41 4.47
CA SER A 210 5.43 -13.82 5.54
C SER A 210 4.90 -14.11 6.96
N GLU A 211 3.63 -14.49 7.09
CA GLU A 211 3.00 -14.80 8.39
C GLU A 211 3.19 -16.27 8.81
N ALA A 212 3.53 -17.13 7.85
CA ALA A 212 3.55 -18.58 8.02
C ALA A 212 4.91 -19.23 7.69
N GLY A 213 5.96 -18.45 7.39
CA GLY A 213 7.26 -18.97 6.94
C GLY A 213 7.84 -20.02 7.88
N GLY A 214 7.94 -19.73 9.17
CA GLY A 214 8.47 -20.68 10.15
C GLY A 214 7.70 -22.03 10.18
N PRO A 215 6.37 -22.04 10.35
CA PRO A 215 5.57 -23.27 10.27
C PRO A 215 5.63 -24.00 8.91
N ILE A 216 5.80 -23.29 7.81
CA ILE A 216 6.00 -23.90 6.48
C ILE A 216 7.35 -24.60 6.41
N ASP A 217 8.43 -23.94 6.86
CA ASP A 217 9.78 -24.48 6.88
C ASP A 217 9.89 -25.70 7.81
N ALA A 218 9.14 -25.69 8.91
CA ALA A 218 9.04 -26.82 9.82
C ALA A 218 8.21 -27.99 9.27
N GLY A 219 7.51 -27.81 8.15
CA GLY A 219 6.60 -28.82 7.58
C GLY A 219 5.31 -29.01 8.38
N ASP A 220 4.91 -28.03 9.17
CA ASP A 220 3.67 -28.05 9.95
C ASP A 220 2.49 -27.46 9.18
N LEU A 221 2.74 -26.42 8.36
CA LEU A 221 1.74 -25.82 7.47
C LEU A 221 2.02 -26.12 6.00
N CYS A 222 0.99 -26.58 5.31
CA CYS A 222 0.98 -26.85 3.89
C CYS A 222 0.17 -25.81 3.13
N PRO A 223 0.83 -24.90 2.36
CA PRO A 223 0.15 -24.04 1.42
C PRO A 223 -0.48 -24.86 0.28
N LEU A 224 -1.77 -24.64 0.01
CA LEU A 224 -2.50 -25.35 -1.03
C LEU A 224 -2.89 -24.43 -2.19
N VAL A 225 -3.59 -23.32 -1.92
CA VAL A 225 -4.16 -22.46 -2.95
C VAL A 225 -3.63 -21.05 -2.81
N ILE A 226 -3.03 -20.53 -3.87
CA ILE A 226 -2.56 -19.15 -3.98
C ILE A 226 -3.64 -18.34 -4.71
N LEU A 227 -4.13 -17.29 -4.08
CA LEU A 227 -5.08 -16.35 -4.69
C LEU A 227 -4.35 -15.18 -5.38
N GLY A 228 -3.32 -15.52 -6.11
CA GLY A 228 -2.49 -14.62 -6.92
C GLY A 228 -2.48 -15.02 -8.39
N ASP A 229 -1.95 -14.12 -9.23
CA ASP A 229 -1.84 -14.38 -10.67
C ASP A 229 -0.75 -15.41 -11.02
N ASN A 230 0.29 -15.50 -10.20
CA ASN A 230 1.48 -16.31 -10.47
C ASN A 230 1.76 -17.32 -9.34
N PRO A 231 2.39 -18.46 -9.66
CA PRO A 231 2.99 -19.35 -8.67
C PRO A 231 4.03 -18.61 -7.83
N MET A 232 4.27 -19.06 -6.60
CA MET A 232 5.27 -18.50 -5.71
C MET A 232 6.41 -19.50 -5.50
N ALA A 233 7.64 -19.09 -5.85
CA ALA A 233 8.83 -19.95 -5.78
C ALA A 233 9.08 -20.60 -4.41
N PRO A 234 8.85 -19.92 -3.25
CA PRO A 234 9.04 -20.54 -1.93
C PRO A 234 8.04 -21.68 -1.61
N ILE A 235 6.92 -21.76 -2.31
CA ILE A 235 5.85 -22.74 -2.07
C ILE A 235 5.44 -23.46 -3.37
N PRO A 236 6.37 -24.15 -4.05
CA PRO A 236 6.15 -24.65 -5.42
C PRO A 236 5.07 -25.72 -5.54
N LYS A 237 4.63 -26.34 -4.45
CA LYS A 237 3.56 -27.33 -4.43
C LYS A 237 2.15 -26.72 -4.40
N ALA A 238 2.04 -25.45 -4.00
CA ALA A 238 0.76 -24.73 -4.03
C ALA A 238 0.42 -24.33 -5.47
N LYS A 239 -0.88 -24.30 -5.79
CA LYS A 239 -1.36 -23.90 -7.11
C LYS A 239 -2.13 -22.59 -7.04
N THR A 240 -2.07 -21.80 -8.11
CA THR A 240 -2.93 -20.62 -8.19
C THR A 240 -4.38 -21.05 -8.38
N ALA A 241 -5.32 -20.35 -7.78
CA ALA A 241 -6.75 -20.60 -7.97
C ALA A 241 -7.12 -20.59 -9.46
N LYS A 242 -6.58 -19.64 -10.23
CA LYS A 242 -6.76 -19.56 -11.69
C LYS A 242 -6.33 -20.81 -12.43
N SER A 243 -5.20 -21.43 -12.06
CA SER A 243 -4.72 -22.66 -12.71
C SER A 243 -5.63 -23.86 -12.45
N MET A 244 -6.51 -23.77 -11.45
CA MET A 244 -7.52 -24.77 -11.10
C MET A 244 -8.93 -24.39 -11.58
N GLY A 245 -9.05 -23.38 -12.48
CA GLY A 245 -10.33 -22.94 -13.03
C GLY A 245 -11.17 -22.04 -12.09
N ILE A 246 -10.58 -21.55 -11.01
CA ILE A 246 -11.24 -20.64 -10.06
C ILE A 246 -10.77 -19.23 -10.34
N ASP A 247 -11.60 -18.42 -11.02
CA ASP A 247 -11.25 -17.03 -11.34
C ASP A 247 -11.42 -16.15 -10.08
N LEU A 248 -10.38 -16.15 -9.25
CA LEU A 248 -10.31 -15.35 -8.04
C LEU A 248 -8.87 -14.96 -7.73
N VAL A 249 -8.64 -13.65 -7.63
CA VAL A 249 -7.36 -13.06 -7.19
C VAL A 249 -7.65 -12.11 -6.05
N LEU A 250 -7.08 -12.41 -4.89
CA LEU A 250 -7.23 -11.61 -3.67
C LEU A 250 -5.87 -11.49 -2.97
N SER A 251 -5.50 -10.27 -2.62
CA SER A 251 -4.18 -9.97 -2.05
C SER A 251 -4.25 -8.88 -1.00
N THR A 252 -3.36 -8.95 -0.04
CA THR A 252 -3.03 -7.82 0.82
C THR A 252 -2.19 -6.83 0.02
N THR A 253 -2.85 -5.84 -0.60
CA THR A 253 -2.19 -4.86 -1.46
C THR A 253 -1.84 -3.59 -0.72
N ARG A 254 -0.71 -2.98 -1.09
CA ARG A 254 -0.28 -1.65 -0.63
C ARG A 254 0.28 -0.88 -1.81
N GLY A 255 -0.27 0.28 -2.06
CA GLY A 255 0.18 1.16 -3.14
C GLY A 255 0.03 2.62 -2.74
N PHE A 256 0.35 3.51 -3.65
CA PHE A 256 0.45 4.93 -3.41
C PHE A 256 -0.50 5.68 -4.34
N VAL A 257 -1.23 6.62 -3.77
CA VAL A 257 -2.14 7.51 -4.51
C VAL A 257 -1.92 8.95 -4.04
N THR A 258 -2.21 9.92 -4.90
CA THR A 258 -2.31 11.34 -4.56
C THR A 258 -3.70 11.86 -4.92
N HIS A 259 -3.97 13.15 -4.74
CA HIS A 259 -5.25 13.75 -5.12
C HIS A 259 -5.45 13.77 -6.63
N ALA A 260 -6.66 13.51 -7.11
CA ALA A 260 -7.00 13.56 -8.53
C ALA A 260 -6.81 14.97 -9.16
N GLY A 261 -6.89 16.03 -8.33
CA GLY A 261 -6.66 17.42 -8.78
C GLY A 261 -5.20 17.84 -8.92
N VAL A 262 -4.24 16.93 -8.68
CA VAL A 262 -2.81 17.21 -8.85
C VAL A 262 -2.48 17.32 -10.36
N ASP A 263 -1.65 18.28 -10.71
CA ASP A 263 -1.18 18.43 -12.10
C ASP A 263 -0.57 17.14 -12.63
N LYS A 264 -0.92 16.80 -13.87
CA LYS A 264 -0.49 15.53 -14.49
C LYS A 264 1.03 15.39 -14.54
N ALA A 265 1.76 16.46 -14.83
CA ALA A 265 3.23 16.41 -14.88
C ALA A 265 3.81 16.04 -13.50
N ARG A 266 3.17 16.52 -12.41
CA ARG A 266 3.56 16.16 -11.05
C ARG A 266 3.23 14.71 -10.71
N VAL A 267 2.07 14.20 -11.12
CA VAL A 267 1.72 12.78 -10.95
C VAL A 267 2.73 11.89 -11.70
N ASP A 268 3.09 12.24 -12.93
CA ASP A 268 4.08 11.53 -13.75
C ASP A 268 5.49 11.57 -13.12
N GLU A 269 5.87 12.69 -12.52
CA GLU A 269 7.14 12.83 -11.76
C GLU A 269 7.15 11.87 -10.55
N LEU A 270 6.07 11.87 -9.77
CA LEU A 270 5.90 10.97 -8.63
C LEU A 270 5.95 9.50 -9.06
N GLU A 271 5.20 9.11 -10.08
CA GLU A 271 5.20 7.74 -10.61
C GLU A 271 6.61 7.29 -11.01
N LYS A 272 7.31 8.09 -11.81
CA LYS A 272 8.70 7.79 -12.24
C LYS A 272 9.65 7.64 -11.06
N GLY A 273 9.55 8.56 -10.09
CA GLY A 273 10.40 8.55 -8.90
C GLY A 273 10.18 7.30 -8.03
N LEU A 274 8.90 6.97 -7.77
CA LEU A 274 8.54 5.79 -6.98
C LEU A 274 8.90 4.49 -7.72
N ALA A 275 8.58 4.39 -9.01
CA ALA A 275 8.90 3.21 -9.82
C ALA A 275 10.40 2.94 -9.86
N LYS A 276 11.22 3.98 -10.02
CA LYS A 276 12.68 3.85 -10.00
C LYS A 276 13.19 3.43 -8.61
N ALA A 277 12.65 4.01 -7.55
CA ALA A 277 12.98 3.63 -6.18
C ALA A 277 12.65 2.16 -5.88
N MET A 278 11.51 1.68 -6.31
CA MET A 278 11.07 0.30 -6.10
C MET A 278 11.86 -0.73 -6.92
N LYS A 279 12.51 -0.33 -8.01
CA LYS A 279 13.45 -1.19 -8.76
C LYS A 279 14.82 -1.31 -8.07
N HIS A 280 15.12 -0.48 -7.08
CA HIS A 280 16.41 -0.51 -6.39
C HIS A 280 16.55 -1.77 -5.54
N SER A 281 17.80 -2.30 -5.44
CA SER A 281 18.12 -3.54 -4.72
C SER A 281 17.59 -3.58 -3.28
N MET A 282 17.60 -2.47 -2.55
CA MET A 282 17.04 -2.40 -1.19
C MET A 282 15.54 -2.71 -1.14
N TYR A 283 14.76 -2.17 -2.10
CA TYR A 283 13.34 -2.46 -2.15
C TYR A 283 13.08 -3.89 -2.63
N GLN A 284 13.88 -4.37 -3.59
CA GLN A 284 13.80 -5.76 -4.07
C GLN A 284 14.16 -6.76 -2.95
N ALA A 285 15.15 -6.47 -2.12
CA ALA A 285 15.46 -7.28 -0.93
C ALA A 285 14.31 -7.28 0.09
N TYR A 286 13.65 -6.14 0.29
CA TYR A 286 12.45 -6.06 1.13
C TYR A 286 11.32 -6.94 0.57
N LEU A 287 11.07 -6.92 -0.74
CA LEU A 287 10.08 -7.80 -1.37
C LEU A 287 10.44 -9.27 -1.16
N ALA A 288 11.68 -9.67 -1.46
CA ALA A 288 12.14 -11.04 -1.30
C ALA A 288 12.02 -11.55 0.15
N ASN A 289 12.37 -10.72 1.14
CA ASN A 289 12.20 -11.04 2.57
C ASN A 289 10.73 -11.18 2.98
N SER A 290 9.81 -10.61 2.19
CA SER A 290 8.36 -10.76 2.38
C SER A 290 7.76 -11.91 1.55
N GLY A 291 8.60 -12.71 0.88
CA GLY A 291 8.16 -13.76 -0.04
C GLY A 291 7.58 -13.26 -1.36
N LEU A 292 7.86 -11.99 -1.69
CA LEU A 292 7.39 -11.31 -2.91
C LEU A 292 8.54 -11.13 -3.91
N ASP A 293 8.21 -10.80 -5.13
CA ASP A 293 9.17 -10.58 -6.21
C ASP A 293 8.94 -9.25 -6.95
N ASN A 294 9.68 -9.07 -8.03
CA ASN A 294 9.65 -7.87 -8.87
C ASN A 294 8.33 -7.68 -9.65
N THR A 295 7.40 -8.63 -9.62
CA THR A 295 6.05 -8.49 -10.21
C THR A 295 5.08 -7.79 -9.26
N SER A 296 5.46 -7.70 -7.98
CA SER A 296 4.65 -7.08 -6.93
C SER A 296 4.45 -5.56 -7.14
N PRO A 297 5.47 -4.75 -7.45
CA PRO A 297 5.29 -3.37 -7.87
C PRO A 297 4.61 -3.25 -9.23
N GLN A 298 3.69 -2.28 -9.36
CA GLN A 298 3.01 -1.99 -10.63
C GLN A 298 2.92 -0.48 -10.87
N ALA A 299 2.82 -0.09 -12.14
CA ALA A 299 2.59 1.28 -12.56
C ALA A 299 1.19 1.79 -12.18
N SER A 300 0.96 3.09 -12.33
CA SER A 300 -0.29 3.78 -11.99
C SER A 300 -1.54 3.18 -12.65
N GLY A 301 -1.47 2.84 -13.93
CA GLY A 301 -2.61 2.28 -14.68
C GLY A 301 -3.13 0.97 -14.08
N PRO A 302 -2.35 -0.13 -14.07
CA PRO A 302 -2.76 -1.39 -13.45
C PRO A 302 -3.15 -1.24 -11.97
N TRP A 303 -2.46 -0.37 -11.22
CA TRP A 303 -2.82 -0.08 -9.84
C TRP A 303 -4.20 0.58 -9.72
N GLY A 304 -4.49 1.55 -10.57
CA GLY A 304 -5.80 2.21 -10.61
C GLY A 304 -6.93 1.24 -10.92
N GLU A 305 -6.75 0.33 -11.88
CA GLU A 305 -7.74 -0.70 -12.19
C GLU A 305 -7.94 -1.66 -11.01
N GLN A 306 -6.88 -2.02 -10.29
CA GLN A 306 -6.98 -2.85 -9.10
C GLN A 306 -7.75 -2.15 -7.96
N ILE A 307 -7.54 -0.85 -7.75
CA ILE A 307 -8.33 -0.07 -6.77
C ILE A 307 -9.83 -0.10 -7.13
N LYS A 308 -10.16 0.19 -8.39
CA LYS A 308 -11.56 0.15 -8.88
C LYS A 308 -12.19 -1.23 -8.67
N PHE A 309 -11.45 -2.28 -9.03
CA PHE A 309 -11.88 -3.66 -8.85
C PHE A 309 -12.19 -3.95 -7.37
N MET A 310 -11.26 -3.64 -6.45
CA MET A 310 -11.46 -3.90 -5.02
C MET A 310 -12.70 -3.19 -4.46
N VAL A 311 -12.88 -1.92 -4.77
CA VAL A 311 -14.03 -1.14 -4.26
C VAL A 311 -15.33 -1.69 -4.84
N LYS A 312 -15.35 -2.06 -6.12
CA LYS A 312 -16.51 -2.63 -6.81
C LYS A 312 -16.93 -3.99 -6.27
N GLU A 313 -15.96 -4.89 -6.04
CA GLU A 313 -16.24 -6.28 -5.64
C GLU A 313 -16.53 -6.41 -4.14
N PHE A 314 -15.89 -5.61 -3.29
CA PHE A 314 -16.05 -5.77 -1.84
C PHE A 314 -17.41 -5.30 -1.33
N GLY A 315 -18.04 -4.28 -1.93
CA GLY A 315 -19.36 -3.82 -1.52
C GLY A 315 -20.41 -4.93 -1.57
N PRO A 316 -20.67 -5.54 -2.74
CA PRO A 316 -21.59 -6.66 -2.86
C PRO A 316 -21.25 -7.85 -1.96
N ALA A 317 -19.94 -8.19 -1.83
CA ALA A 317 -19.52 -9.28 -0.96
C ALA A 317 -19.86 -9.01 0.50
N LEU A 318 -19.54 -7.82 1.02
CA LEU A 318 -19.83 -7.42 2.39
C LEU A 318 -21.34 -7.37 2.67
N LYS A 319 -22.14 -6.95 1.68
CA LYS A 319 -23.61 -6.95 1.78
C LYS A 319 -24.15 -8.37 1.87
N GLU A 320 -23.71 -9.27 1.02
CA GLU A 320 -24.13 -10.68 1.00
C GLU A 320 -23.67 -11.42 2.27
N MET A 321 -22.53 -11.02 2.84
CA MET A 321 -22.05 -11.50 4.16
C MET A 321 -22.83 -10.91 5.33
N GLY A 322 -23.77 -9.98 5.10
CA GLY A 322 -24.54 -9.31 6.16
C GLY A 322 -23.73 -8.30 7.00
N LEU A 323 -22.57 -7.86 6.51
CA LEU A 323 -21.70 -6.94 7.23
C LEU A 323 -22.01 -5.45 6.95
N ILE A 324 -22.76 -5.18 5.88
CA ILE A 324 -23.34 -3.88 5.54
C ILE A 324 -24.78 -4.05 5.05
N LYS A 325 -25.57 -2.95 5.09
CA LYS A 325 -26.98 -2.92 4.64
C LYS A 325 -27.11 -2.81 3.12
#